data_44c58b9868a10a9e2ab439e104d36006
#
_entry.id   44c58b9868a10a9e2ab439e104d36006
#
_cell.length_a   1.000
_cell.length_b   1.000
_cell.length_c   1.000
_cell.angle_alpha   90.00
_cell.angle_beta   90.00
_cell.angle_gamma   90.00
#
_symmetry.space_group_name_H-M   'P 1'
#
loop_
_entity.id
_entity.type
_entity.pdbx_description
1 polymer ?
#
loop_
_entity_poly.entity_id
_entity_poly.type
_entity_poly.pdbx_seq_one_letter_code
_entity_poly.pdbx_strand_id
1 'polypeptide(L)'
;MVLNQKVVTAGLGLLFLAGALSANAYDGEKLAKDARVTMTEARAIALKTQPGKITEEELEKENDSLRYSFEIEAGKASHEVSIDAQTGKVLENTVENESNEKEGK
;
A
#
# COMPACT_ATOMS: atom_id res chain seq x y z
N MET A 1 4.77 19.91 10.94
CA MET A 1 4.55 19.22 11.10
C MET A 1 4.41 18.99 11.15
N VAL A 2 4.79 18.90 11.07
CA VAL A 2 4.58 18.12 11.23
C VAL A 2 4.59 17.79 11.30
N LEU A 3 5.17 17.81 11.37
CA LEU A 3 5.17 17.01 11.58
C LEU A 3 5.28 16.87 11.54
N ASN A 4 5.81 16.91 11.54
CA ASN A 4 5.84 16.25 11.55
C ASN A 4 5.90 16.08 11.58
N GLN A 5 6.41 16.07 11.70
CA GLN A 5 6.40 15.39 11.92
C GLN A 5 6.39 15.05 12.10
N LYS A 6 6.91 15.11 12.35
CA LYS A 6 6.89 14.32 12.65
C LYS A 6 6.63 13.81 12.89
N VAL A 7 7.06 13.80 12.94
CA VAL A 7 6.79 12.81 13.28
C VAL A 7 6.68 12.31 13.34
N VAL A 8 7.02 12.28 13.55
CA VAL A 8 6.94 11.36 13.77
C VAL A 8 6.96 10.88 13.80
N THR A 9 7.35 10.81 14.01
CA THR A 9 7.39 9.91 14.22
C THR A 9 7.22 9.37 14.41
N ALA A 10 7.49 9.33 14.72
CA ALA A 10 7.35 8.40 14.99
C ALA A 10 7.11 7.81 15.20
N GLY A 11 7.36 7.73 15.40
CA GLY A 11 7.16 6.83 15.71
C GLY A 11 6.82 6.20 15.70
N LEU A 12 6.94 5.94 15.93
CA LEU A 12 6.66 5.05 15.92
C LEU A 12 6.59 4.21 15.91
N GLY A 13 6.71 3.99 16.01
CA GLY A 13 6.72 2.97 16.03
C GLY A 13 6.56 2.20 15.97
N LEU A 14 6.67 1.97 16.15
CA LEU A 14 6.54 1.12 16.01
C LEU A 14 6.34 0.33 15.88
N LEU A 15 6.38 0.14 16.02
CA LEU A 15 6.25 -0.70 15.75
C LEU A 15 6.10 -1.40 15.40
N PHE A 16 6.31 -1.73 15.38
CA PHE A 16 6.23 -2.48 14.85
C PHE A 16 6.39 -3.26 14.60
N LEU A 17 6.72 -3.57 14.93
CA LEU A 17 6.96 -4.31 14.63
C LEU A 17 6.84 -5.08 14.02
N ALA A 18 6.94 -5.19 14.38
CA ALA A 18 6.48 -6.18 13.96
C ALA A 18 6.38 -6.29 12.63
N GLY A 19 5.81 -5.99 12.26
CA GLY A 19 5.63 -6.20 11.03
C GLY A 19 6.74 -6.11 10.25
N ALA A 20 7.54 -5.65 10.75
CA ALA A 20 8.64 -5.45 10.00
C ALA A 20 9.08 -6.58 9.30
N LEU A 21 8.89 -7.66 9.80
CA LEU A 21 9.37 -8.73 9.22
C LEU A 21 8.86 -8.95 7.94
N SER A 22 7.72 -9.11 7.83
CA SER A 22 7.22 -9.53 6.60
C SER A 22 7.37 -8.48 5.61
N ALA A 23 7.64 -7.35 6.05
CA ALA A 23 7.71 -6.29 5.15
C ALA A 23 8.73 -6.43 4.11
N ASN A 24 9.60 -7.31 4.25
CA ASN A 24 10.60 -7.44 3.27
C ASN A 24 10.36 -8.39 2.17
N ALA A 25 9.22 -9.00 2.14
CA ALA A 25 9.02 -9.99 1.14
C ALA A 25 7.84 -9.64 0.29
N TYR A 26 8.02 -8.81 -0.67
CA TYR A 26 6.94 -8.51 -1.57
C TYR A 26 7.49 -8.49 -2.99
N ASP A 27 6.61 -8.60 -3.95
CA ASP A 27 7.01 -8.61 -5.34
C ASP A 27 7.58 -7.26 -5.72
N GLY A 28 8.68 -7.27 -6.40
CA GLY A 28 9.28 -6.02 -6.85
C GLY A 28 10.21 -5.38 -5.85
N GLU A 29 10.47 -6.06 -4.73
CA GLU A 29 11.31 -5.50 -3.73
C GLU A 29 12.63 -4.97 -4.23
N LYS A 30 13.19 -5.53 -5.29
CA LYS A 30 14.41 -5.05 -5.82
C LYS A 30 14.32 -3.64 -6.33
N LEU A 31 13.13 -3.17 -6.67
CA LEU A 31 12.95 -1.84 -7.20
C LEU A 31 12.89 -0.79 -6.10
N ALA A 32 12.87 -1.24 -4.85
CA ALA A 32 12.73 -0.31 -3.73
C ALA A 32 13.82 0.73 -3.67
N LYS A 33 15.00 0.41 -4.16
CA LYS A 33 16.09 1.35 -4.11
C LYS A 33 15.82 2.57 -4.95
N ASP A 34 14.92 2.47 -5.91
CA ASP A 34 14.61 3.58 -6.77
C ASP A 34 13.35 4.34 -6.35
N ALA A 35 12.74 3.94 -5.26
CA ALA A 35 11.53 4.59 -4.79
C ALA A 35 11.85 5.59 -3.70
N ARG A 36 11.10 6.68 -3.64
CA ARG A 36 11.30 7.63 -2.58
C ARG A 36 10.36 7.36 -1.44
N VAL A 37 9.21 6.78 -1.72
CA VAL A 37 8.23 6.42 -0.71
C VAL A 37 8.52 4.98 -0.35
N THR A 38 8.59 4.66 0.93
CA THR A 38 8.88 3.29 1.33
C THR A 38 7.59 2.48 1.31
N MET A 39 7.72 1.17 1.35
CA MET A 39 6.55 0.30 1.40
C MET A 39 5.73 0.59 2.65
N THR A 40 6.38 0.87 3.77
CA THR A 40 5.67 1.17 5.00
C THR A 40 4.83 2.43 4.84
N GLU A 41 5.40 3.44 4.21
CA GLU A 41 4.67 4.68 3.99
C GLU A 41 3.53 4.46 3.01
N ALA A 42 3.77 3.67 1.98
CA ALA A 42 2.76 3.40 0.99
C ALA A 42 1.58 2.65 1.59
N ARG A 43 1.87 1.68 2.49
CA ARG A 43 0.80 0.97 3.16
C ARG A 43 -0.07 1.90 3.97
N ALA A 44 0.56 2.84 4.66
CA ALA A 44 -0.20 3.77 5.48
C ALA A 44 -1.11 4.62 4.62
N ILE A 45 -0.61 5.08 3.49
CA ILE A 45 -1.41 5.87 2.59
C ILE A 45 -2.56 5.04 2.02
N ALA A 46 -2.25 3.82 1.64
CA ALA A 46 -3.26 2.95 1.05
C ALA A 46 -4.39 2.66 2.04
N LEU A 47 -4.05 2.36 3.29
CA LEU A 47 -5.06 2.05 4.29
C LEU A 47 -5.86 3.26 4.73
N LYS A 48 -5.28 4.44 4.58
CA LYS A 48 -6.00 5.63 4.92
C LYS A 48 -6.99 5.91 3.80
N THR A 49 -6.59 5.61 2.57
CA THR A 49 -7.44 5.82 1.41
C THR A 49 -8.55 4.79 1.38
N GLN A 50 -8.23 3.54 1.66
CA GLN A 50 -9.17 2.46 1.62
C GLN A 50 -8.94 1.57 2.81
N PRO A 51 -9.65 1.76 3.92
CA PRO A 51 -9.48 0.92 5.09
C PRO A 51 -9.87 -0.52 4.79
N GLY A 52 -9.19 -1.45 5.40
CA GLY A 52 -9.48 -2.87 5.19
C GLY A 52 -8.25 -3.68 5.49
N LYS A 53 -8.18 -4.85 4.89
CA LYS A 53 -7.09 -5.76 5.10
C LYS A 53 -6.27 -5.90 3.83
N ILE A 54 -5.00 -5.62 3.90
CA ILE A 54 -4.14 -5.77 2.73
C ILE A 54 -3.87 -7.24 2.52
N THR A 55 -4.21 -7.75 1.36
CA THR A 55 -3.99 -9.15 1.05
C THR A 55 -2.86 -9.35 0.05
N GLU A 56 -2.51 -8.32 -0.72
CA GLU A 56 -1.39 -8.41 -1.63
C GLU A 56 -0.71 -7.07 -1.71
N GLU A 57 0.58 -7.07 -1.92
CA GLU A 57 1.31 -5.83 -2.10
C GLU A 57 2.46 -6.05 -3.06
N GLU A 58 2.73 -5.08 -3.89
CA GLU A 58 3.85 -5.19 -4.79
C GLU A 58 4.34 -3.81 -5.22
N LEU A 59 5.55 -3.74 -5.68
CA LEU A 59 6.14 -2.52 -6.23
C LEU A 59 6.42 -2.85 -7.68
N GLU A 60 5.89 -2.07 -8.59
CA GLU A 60 6.05 -2.39 -9.99
C GLU A 60 6.35 -1.15 -10.80
N LYS A 61 6.89 -1.35 -11.99
CA LYS A 61 7.18 -0.27 -12.88
C LYS A 61 6.16 -0.32 -13.99
N GLU A 62 5.49 0.79 -14.21
CA GLU A 62 4.52 0.84 -15.26
C GLU A 62 4.73 2.11 -16.03
N ASN A 63 4.99 2.05 -17.31
CA ASN A 63 5.26 3.20 -18.15
C ASN A 63 6.37 4.05 -17.56
N ASP A 64 7.44 3.41 -17.14
CA ASP A 64 8.61 4.08 -16.58
C ASP A 64 8.37 4.76 -15.24
N SER A 65 7.25 4.52 -14.62
CA SER A 65 6.98 5.05 -13.29
C SER A 65 6.86 3.92 -12.31
N LEU A 66 7.34 4.13 -11.11
CA LEU A 66 7.22 3.14 -10.07
C LEU A 66 5.96 3.39 -9.26
N ARG A 67 5.25 2.33 -8.95
CA ARG A 67 4.06 2.44 -8.12
C ARG A 67 3.96 1.25 -7.20
N TYR A 68 3.39 1.47 -6.02
CA TYR A 68 3.06 0.40 -5.12
C TYR A 68 1.60 0.06 -5.40
N SER A 69 1.30 -1.22 -5.47
CA SER A 69 -0.08 -1.66 -5.68
C SER A 69 -0.48 -2.57 -4.54
N PHE A 70 -1.67 -2.37 -4.04
CA PHE A 70 -2.19 -3.15 -2.93
C PHE A 70 -3.57 -3.68 -3.26
N GLU A 71 -3.83 -4.91 -2.81
CA GLU A 71 -5.17 -5.40 -2.88
C GLU A 71 -5.68 -5.34 -1.46
N ILE A 72 -6.80 -4.68 -1.23
CA ILE A 72 -7.34 -4.49 0.10
C ILE A 72 -8.75 -5.01 0.16
N GLU A 73 -8.99 -5.95 1.08
CA GLU A 73 -10.31 -6.47 1.28
C GLU A 73 -11.06 -5.61 2.25
N ALA A 74 -12.23 -5.16 1.87
CA ALA A 74 -13.07 -4.35 2.72
C ALA A 74 -14.47 -4.91 2.63
N GLY A 75 -14.89 -5.65 3.64
CA GLY A 75 -16.17 -6.30 3.59
C GLY A 75 -16.14 -7.39 2.54
N LYS A 76 -17.05 -7.35 1.61
CA LYS A 76 -17.11 -8.34 0.56
C LYS A 76 -16.42 -7.90 -0.71
N ALA A 77 -15.87 -6.74 -0.71
CA ALA A 77 -15.23 -6.22 -1.91
C ALA A 77 -13.72 -6.24 -1.79
N SER A 78 -13.06 -6.38 -2.93
CA SER A 78 -11.63 -6.29 -3.00
C SER A 78 -11.33 -5.05 -3.80
N HIS A 79 -10.45 -4.20 -3.30
CA HIS A 79 -10.10 -2.96 -3.97
C HIS A 79 -8.65 -2.99 -4.39
N GLU A 80 -8.38 -2.37 -5.50
CA GLU A 80 -6.98 -2.19 -5.87
C GLU A 80 -6.63 -0.74 -5.62
N VAL A 81 -5.59 -0.50 -4.84
CA VAL A 81 -5.15 0.85 -4.53
C VAL A 81 -3.70 0.98 -4.98
N SER A 82 -3.41 2.00 -5.76
CA SER A 82 -2.04 2.21 -6.24
C SER A 82 -1.54 3.56 -5.78
N ILE A 83 -0.29 3.58 -5.39
CA ILE A 83 0.35 4.77 -4.83
C ILE A 83 1.62 5.06 -5.63
N ASP A 84 1.80 6.29 -6.05
CA ASP A 84 3.00 6.66 -6.77
C ASP A 84 4.20 6.51 -5.84
N ALA A 85 5.18 5.75 -6.24
CA ALA A 85 6.32 5.44 -5.38
C ALA A 85 7.29 6.60 -5.22
N GLN A 86 7.13 7.66 -5.98
CA GLN A 86 8.01 8.80 -5.84
C GLN A 86 7.34 9.92 -5.05
N THR A 87 6.04 10.09 -5.18
CA THR A 87 5.35 11.21 -4.56
C THR A 87 4.38 10.82 -3.46
N GLY A 88 3.96 9.58 -3.42
CA GLY A 88 2.97 9.17 -2.43
C GLY A 88 1.54 9.45 -2.87
N LYS A 89 1.36 9.94 -4.11
CA LYS A 89 0.05 10.28 -4.57
C LYS A 89 -0.77 9.03 -4.86
N VAL A 90 -2.05 9.07 -4.52
CA VAL A 90 -2.93 7.95 -4.82
C VAL A 90 -3.26 7.98 -6.30
N LEU A 91 -2.93 6.92 -7.00
CA LEU A 91 -3.15 6.84 -8.42
C LEU A 91 -4.44 6.11 -8.76
N GLU A 92 -4.85 5.21 -7.90
CA GLU A 92 -5.99 4.38 -8.20
C GLU A 92 -6.64 3.86 -6.93
N ASN A 93 -7.96 3.79 -6.90
CA ASN A 93 -8.67 3.11 -5.83
C ASN A 93 -9.95 2.61 -6.48
N THR A 94 -9.94 1.37 -6.93
CA THR A 94 -11.08 0.81 -7.66
C THR A 94 -11.50 -0.51 -7.07
N VAL A 95 -12.77 -0.82 -7.18
CA VAL A 95 -13.27 -2.10 -6.74
C VAL A 95 -12.83 -3.09 -7.79
N GLU A 96 -12.12 -4.12 -7.37
CA GLU A 96 -11.62 -5.07 -8.29
C GLU A 96 -12.49 -6.28 -8.31
N ASN A 97 -13.05 -6.66 -7.20
CA ASN A 97 -13.84 -7.85 -7.14
C ASN A 97 -14.78 -7.82 -5.96
N GLU A 98 -16.02 -8.23 -6.16
CA GLU A 98 -16.96 -8.33 -5.09
C GLU A 98 -17.32 -9.76 -4.95
N SER A 99 -17.09 -10.31 -3.79
CA SER A 99 -17.30 -11.70 -3.62
C SER A 99 -18.71 -12.16 -3.90
N ASN A 100 -19.69 -11.35 -3.60
CA ASN A 100 -21.00 -11.87 -3.82
C ASN A 100 -21.37 -11.83 -5.27
N GLU A 101 -20.65 -11.15 -6.09
CA GLU A 101 -20.97 -11.17 -7.42
C GLU A 101 -20.67 -12.42 -8.02
N LYS A 102 -19.91 -13.19 -7.43
CA LYS A 102 -19.57 -14.38 -7.97
C LYS A 102 -20.66 -15.26 -8.01
N GLU A 103 -21.50 -15.17 -7.19
CA GLU A 103 -22.51 -16.05 -7.16
C GLU A 103 -23.53 -15.56 -7.91
N GLY A 104 -23.55 -14.50 -8.09
CA GLY A 104 -24.53 -13.98 -8.84
C GLY A 104 -24.85 -14.77 -9.93
N LYS A 105 -24.73 -15.14 -9.79
CA LYS A 105 -25.01 -15.65 -10.45
C LYS A 105 -25.14 -16.14 -10.92
#